data_e861289386be969ba139df02be69f8c9
#
_entry.id   e861289386be969ba139df02be69f8c9
#
_cell.length_a   1.000
_cell.length_b   1.000
_cell.length_c   1.000
_cell.angle_alpha   90.00
_cell.angle_beta   90.00
_cell.angle_gamma   90.00
#
_symmetry.space_group_name_H-M   'P 1'
#
loop_
_entity.id
_entity.type
_entity.pdbx_description
1 polymer ?
#
loop_
_entity_poly.entity_id
_entity_poly.type
_entity_poly.pdbx_seq_one_letter_code
_entity_poly.pdbx_strand_id
1 'polypeptide(L)'
;MFTDKAIIGLDLAWKKGNRSYGVIVNDGLFLEKVFSFTELSELEELIKEIPSGIKLIFIDAPLNFEKGQKVRACDREFLKKGLPILPFNEKIMEKFYSPFLGLELRRFLESKGFTYCGSFSENSFYEVYAFGNAMLVFGVKKKTDFLKNWKKLLFDFGFTGLSKLKNSHFIDALLSTLPYFVIKWNFDVFSLYKEKGYCLFVPFQ
;
A
#
# COMPACT_ATOMS: atom_id res chain seq x y z
N MET A 1 12.12 -1.54 -22.38
CA MET A 1 12.47 -2.82 -21.71
C MET A 1 11.31 -3.08 -20.78
N PHE A 2 10.41 -4.02 -21.11
CA PHE A 2 9.32 -4.38 -20.21
C PHE A 2 9.95 -5.08 -19.01
N THR A 3 9.77 -4.51 -17.84
CA THR A 3 10.17 -5.18 -16.60
C THR A 3 9.19 -6.33 -16.35
N ASP A 4 9.68 -7.48 -15.91
CA ASP A 4 8.85 -8.66 -15.64
C ASP A 4 7.81 -8.43 -14.52
N LYS A 5 7.89 -7.29 -13.84
CA LYS A 5 7.04 -6.95 -12.68
C LYS A 5 6.46 -5.54 -12.77
N ALA A 6 5.17 -5.44 -12.48
CA ALA A 6 4.50 -4.18 -12.18
C ALA A 6 4.26 -4.06 -10.67
N ILE A 7 4.73 -2.96 -10.10
CA ILE A 7 4.55 -2.64 -8.69
C ILE A 7 3.42 -1.62 -8.59
N ILE A 8 2.29 -2.04 -8.02
CA ILE A 8 1.07 -1.25 -7.95
C ILE A 8 0.88 -0.79 -6.52
N GLY A 9 0.84 0.53 -6.31
CA GLY A 9 0.49 1.11 -5.02
C GLY A 9 -0.93 1.65 -5.04
N LEU A 10 -1.70 1.40 -3.99
CA LEU A 10 -3.07 1.88 -3.84
C LEU A 10 -3.22 2.66 -2.53
N ASP A 11 -3.73 3.89 -2.62
CA ASP A 11 -4.36 4.63 -1.52
C ASP A 11 -5.86 4.38 -1.61
N LEU A 12 -6.34 3.41 -0.83
CA LEU A 12 -7.70 2.91 -0.90
C LEU A 12 -8.65 3.81 -0.10
N ALA A 13 -9.71 4.26 -0.72
CA ALA A 13 -10.85 4.81 0.01
C ALA A 13 -11.45 3.72 0.92
N TRP A 14 -11.55 3.99 2.22
CA TRP A 14 -12.02 2.97 3.16
C TRP A 14 -13.51 2.66 3.00
N LYS A 15 -14.29 3.66 2.57
CA LYS A 15 -15.72 3.51 2.32
C LYS A 15 -15.99 3.29 0.83
N LYS A 16 -16.80 2.27 0.51
CA LYS A 16 -17.27 1.99 -0.85
C LYS A 16 -17.96 3.20 -1.47
N GLY A 17 -17.76 3.40 -2.77
CA GLY A 17 -18.31 4.53 -3.52
C GLY A 17 -17.47 5.81 -3.44
N ASN A 18 -16.46 5.87 -2.56
CA ASN A 18 -15.46 6.93 -2.58
C ASN A 18 -14.33 6.60 -3.55
N ARG A 19 -13.67 7.65 -4.05
CA ARG A 19 -12.58 7.50 -5.02
C ARG A 19 -11.31 7.00 -4.33
N SER A 20 -10.74 5.93 -4.87
CA SER A 20 -9.42 5.40 -4.55
C SER A 20 -8.41 5.83 -5.60
N TYR A 21 -7.13 5.85 -5.23
CA TYR A 21 -6.04 6.30 -6.09
C TYR A 21 -4.97 5.23 -6.22
N GLY A 22 -4.35 5.15 -7.38
CA GLY A 22 -3.32 4.17 -7.63
C GLY A 22 -2.20 4.67 -8.50
N VAL A 23 -1.07 4.01 -8.38
CA VAL A 23 0.12 4.21 -9.20
C VAL A 23 0.63 2.87 -9.72
N ILE A 24 1.28 2.90 -10.86
CA ILE A 24 2.04 1.78 -11.40
C ILE A 24 3.49 2.24 -11.53
N VAL A 25 4.38 1.50 -10.89
CA VAL A 25 5.81 1.73 -10.91
C VAL A 25 6.48 0.47 -11.48
N ASN A 26 7.44 0.63 -12.37
CA ASN A 26 8.24 -0.50 -12.80
C ASN A 26 9.36 -0.84 -11.81
N ASP A 27 9.99 -1.96 -12.01
CA ASP A 27 11.06 -2.48 -11.16
C ASP A 27 12.33 -1.60 -11.09
N GLY A 28 12.44 -0.61 -11.99
CA GLY A 28 13.48 0.42 -12.04
C GLY A 28 13.07 1.76 -11.42
N LEU A 29 12.03 1.82 -10.57
CA LEU A 29 11.55 3.03 -9.90
C LEU A 29 10.96 4.12 -10.83
N PHE A 30 10.63 3.78 -12.05
CA PHE A 30 9.95 4.72 -12.94
C PHE A 30 8.43 4.65 -12.74
N LEU A 31 7.82 5.79 -12.41
CA LEU A 31 6.37 5.94 -12.30
C LEU A 31 5.75 5.93 -13.71
N GLU A 32 5.16 4.82 -14.10
CA GLU A 32 4.61 4.61 -15.44
C GLU A 32 3.23 5.25 -15.58
N LYS A 33 2.33 5.01 -14.63
CA LYS A 33 0.93 5.44 -14.70
C LYS A 33 0.43 5.88 -13.31
N VAL A 34 -0.46 6.85 -13.31
CA VAL A 34 -1.35 7.18 -12.18
C VAL A 34 -2.78 6.95 -12.62
N PHE A 35 -3.64 6.48 -11.72
CA PHE A 35 -5.04 6.22 -12.00
C PHE A 35 -5.91 6.40 -10.77
N SER A 36 -7.20 6.46 -10.95
CA SER A 36 -8.17 6.43 -9.85
C SER A 36 -9.36 5.58 -10.24
N PHE A 37 -10.03 5.02 -9.25
CA PHE A 37 -11.22 4.19 -9.45
C PHE A 37 -12.20 4.39 -8.30
N THR A 38 -13.45 4.08 -8.55
CA THR A 38 -14.54 4.10 -7.57
C THR A 38 -15.11 2.69 -7.37
N GLU A 39 -15.12 1.92 -8.45
CA GLU A 39 -15.63 0.54 -8.46
C GLU A 39 -14.49 -0.46 -8.72
N LEU A 40 -14.62 -1.67 -8.14
CA LEU A 40 -13.59 -2.72 -8.30
C LEU A 40 -13.49 -3.24 -9.74
N SER A 41 -14.55 -3.12 -10.54
CA SER A 41 -14.52 -3.43 -11.97
C SER A 41 -13.58 -2.53 -12.75
N GLU A 42 -13.51 -1.24 -12.41
CA GLU A 42 -12.57 -0.30 -13.02
C GLU A 42 -11.11 -0.69 -12.69
N LEU A 43 -10.86 -1.11 -11.45
CA LEU A 43 -9.54 -1.62 -11.05
C LEU A 43 -9.19 -2.92 -11.82
N GLU A 44 -10.16 -3.80 -12.05
CA GLU A 44 -9.93 -5.02 -12.82
C GLU A 44 -9.47 -4.73 -14.25
N GLU A 45 -10.16 -3.81 -14.94
CA GLU A 45 -9.78 -3.42 -16.31
C GLU A 45 -8.37 -2.82 -16.34
N LEU A 46 -8.06 -1.94 -15.38
CA LEU A 46 -6.72 -1.36 -15.26
C LEU A 46 -5.63 -2.43 -15.04
N ILE A 47 -5.90 -3.42 -14.19
CA ILE A 47 -4.94 -4.53 -13.93
C ILE A 47 -4.76 -5.40 -15.18
N LYS A 48 -5.82 -5.65 -15.96
CA LYS A 48 -5.75 -6.42 -17.21
C LYS A 48 -4.91 -5.74 -18.28
N GLU A 49 -4.98 -4.41 -18.36
CA GLU A 49 -4.20 -3.60 -19.31
C GLU A 49 -2.68 -3.62 -19.03
N ILE A 50 -2.24 -4.00 -17.83
CA ILE A 50 -0.83 -4.05 -17.48
C ILE A 50 -0.16 -5.25 -18.16
N PRO A 51 0.80 -5.05 -19.07
CA PRO A 51 1.40 -6.13 -19.84
C PRO A 51 2.39 -7.00 -19.05
N SER A 52 2.71 -6.62 -17.82
CA SER A 52 3.68 -7.34 -16.97
C SER A 52 3.16 -8.72 -16.56
N GLY A 53 4.03 -9.73 -16.54
CA GLY A 53 3.70 -11.08 -16.11
C GLY A 53 3.32 -11.16 -14.63
N ILE A 54 4.10 -10.52 -13.76
CA ILE A 54 3.88 -10.49 -12.31
C ILE A 54 3.40 -9.10 -11.87
N LYS A 55 2.32 -9.10 -11.10
CA LYS A 55 1.74 -7.89 -10.52
C LYS A 55 1.78 -7.99 -9.00
N LEU A 56 2.42 -7.00 -8.37
CA LEU A 56 2.52 -6.90 -6.91
C LEU A 56 1.74 -5.66 -6.46
N ILE A 57 0.72 -5.84 -5.63
CA ILE A 57 -0.21 -4.77 -5.22
C ILE A 57 0.01 -4.46 -3.73
N PHE A 58 0.34 -3.21 -3.42
CA PHE A 58 0.55 -2.70 -2.06
C PHE A 58 -0.56 -1.71 -1.71
N ILE A 59 -1.32 -1.99 -0.67
CA ILE A 59 -2.61 -1.34 -0.39
C ILE A 59 -2.54 -0.61 0.95
N ASP A 60 -2.65 0.73 0.93
CA ASP A 60 -2.76 1.56 2.14
C ASP A 60 -4.19 1.53 2.67
N ALA A 61 -4.55 0.40 3.22
CA ALA A 61 -5.80 0.20 3.95
C ALA A 61 -5.76 -1.13 4.72
N PRO A 62 -6.50 -1.24 5.82
CA PRO A 62 -6.71 -2.51 6.47
C PRO A 62 -7.43 -3.51 5.56
N LEU A 63 -6.89 -4.71 5.41
CA LEU A 63 -7.46 -5.79 4.60
C LEU A 63 -8.04 -6.93 5.43
N ASN A 64 -7.86 -6.86 6.74
CA ASN A 64 -8.39 -7.83 7.69
C ASN A 64 -8.62 -7.20 9.07
N PHE A 65 -9.55 -7.75 9.83
CA PHE A 65 -9.72 -7.46 11.25
C PHE A 65 -10.36 -8.66 11.95
N GLU A 66 -10.08 -8.82 13.23
CA GLU A 66 -10.74 -9.82 14.06
C GLU A 66 -11.85 -9.16 14.87
N LYS A 67 -12.99 -9.85 14.94
CA LYS A 67 -14.14 -9.41 15.72
C LYS A 67 -13.79 -9.23 17.19
N GLY A 68 -14.23 -8.12 17.78
CA GLY A 68 -14.02 -7.81 19.19
C GLY A 68 -12.62 -7.25 19.56
N GLN A 69 -11.67 -7.15 18.64
CA GLN A 69 -10.37 -6.54 18.91
C GLN A 69 -10.47 -5.01 18.96
N LYS A 70 -9.76 -4.39 19.93
CA LYS A 70 -9.63 -2.93 20.01
C LYS A 70 -8.54 -2.37 19.08
N VAL A 71 -7.44 -3.11 18.94
CA VAL A 71 -6.30 -2.77 18.09
C VAL A 71 -5.77 -4.08 17.51
N ARG A 72 -5.55 -4.13 16.20
CA ARG A 72 -5.00 -5.31 15.53
C ARG A 72 -3.57 -5.59 16.01
N ALA A 73 -3.18 -6.87 16.02
CA ALA A 73 -1.85 -7.25 16.46
C ALA A 73 -0.74 -6.61 15.59
N CYS A 74 -0.93 -6.56 14.28
CA CYS A 74 -0.01 -5.92 13.34
C CYS A 74 0.14 -4.41 13.57
N ASP A 75 -0.93 -3.69 13.96
CA ASP A 75 -0.88 -2.26 14.23
C ASP A 75 -0.05 -1.94 15.48
N ARG A 76 0.02 -2.88 16.44
CA ARG A 76 0.85 -2.72 17.65
C ARG A 76 2.34 -2.64 17.35
N GLU A 77 2.80 -3.25 16.24
CA GLU A 77 4.22 -3.19 15.86
C GLU A 77 4.64 -1.77 15.48
N PHE A 78 3.76 -1.02 14.80
CA PHE A 78 3.98 0.40 14.55
C PHE A 78 3.96 1.23 15.85
N LEU A 79 2.99 0.97 16.73
CA LEU A 79 2.87 1.69 18.01
C LEU A 79 4.09 1.47 18.91
N LYS A 80 4.67 0.25 18.95
CA LYS A 80 5.92 -0.05 19.68
C LYS A 80 7.09 0.81 19.22
N LYS A 81 7.13 1.20 17.95
CA LYS A 81 8.15 2.09 17.38
C LYS A 81 7.79 3.57 17.45
N GLY A 82 6.71 3.92 18.17
CA GLY A 82 6.24 5.31 18.30
C GLY A 82 5.65 5.89 17.01
N LEU A 83 5.27 5.04 16.05
CA LEU A 83 4.66 5.47 14.81
C LEU A 83 3.15 5.61 15.00
N PRO A 84 2.57 6.79 14.69
CA PRO A 84 1.14 6.99 14.83
C PRO A 84 0.40 6.21 13.75
N ILE A 85 -0.32 5.17 14.15
CA ILE A 85 -1.26 4.45 13.30
C ILE A 85 -2.67 4.65 13.83
N LEU A 86 -3.64 4.84 12.94
CA LEU A 86 -5.04 4.88 13.35
C LEU A 86 -5.46 3.47 13.81
N PRO A 87 -5.85 3.28 15.08
CA PRO A 87 -6.34 2.01 15.54
C PRO A 87 -7.56 1.60 14.74
N PHE A 88 -7.45 0.49 13.99
CA PHE A 88 -8.54 -0.03 13.19
C PHE A 88 -9.24 -1.18 13.92
N ASN A 89 -10.54 -1.10 14.07
CA ASN A 89 -11.35 -2.12 14.70
C ASN A 89 -12.79 -2.12 14.17
N GLU A 90 -13.54 -3.18 14.51
CA GLU A 90 -14.91 -3.39 14.06
C GLU A 90 -15.81 -2.16 14.30
N LYS A 91 -15.76 -1.53 15.49
CA LYS A 91 -16.58 -0.37 15.83
C LYS A 91 -16.29 0.85 14.94
N ILE A 92 -15.02 1.10 14.66
CA ILE A 92 -14.58 2.20 13.78
C ILE A 92 -15.05 1.90 12.36
N MET A 93 -14.86 0.67 11.90
CA MET A 93 -15.31 0.24 10.58
C MET A 93 -16.80 0.43 10.39
N GLU A 94 -17.63 -0.10 11.29
CA GLU A 94 -19.09 0.00 11.21
C GLU A 94 -19.58 1.44 11.26
N LYS A 95 -19.01 2.24 12.16
CA LYS A 95 -19.46 3.62 12.39
C LYS A 95 -19.13 4.57 11.22
N PHE A 96 -17.93 4.46 10.64
CA PHE A 96 -17.42 5.48 9.72
C PHE A 96 -17.23 4.99 8.28
N TYR A 97 -17.07 3.69 8.07
CA TYR A 97 -16.59 3.13 6.79
C TYR A 97 -17.47 2.00 6.23
N SER A 98 -18.68 1.82 6.76
CA SER A 98 -19.58 0.79 6.23
C SER A 98 -20.27 1.27 4.93
N PRO A 99 -20.35 0.44 3.88
CA PRO A 99 -19.63 -0.81 3.69
C PRO A 99 -18.14 -0.58 3.46
N PHE A 100 -17.29 -1.40 4.13
CA PHE A 100 -15.84 -1.25 4.13
C PHE A 100 -15.20 -1.87 2.90
N LEU A 101 -14.53 -1.05 2.09
CA LEU A 101 -13.98 -1.45 0.80
C LEU A 101 -12.78 -2.42 0.93
N GLY A 102 -11.96 -2.30 1.99
CA GLY A 102 -10.76 -3.13 2.13
C GLY A 102 -11.03 -4.64 2.13
N LEU A 103 -12.07 -5.08 2.84
CA LEU A 103 -12.45 -6.51 2.84
C LEU A 103 -13.02 -6.98 1.50
N GLU A 104 -13.78 -6.10 0.82
CA GLU A 104 -14.30 -6.41 -0.52
C GLU A 104 -13.16 -6.52 -1.53
N LEU A 105 -12.21 -5.58 -1.49
CA LEU A 105 -11.02 -5.59 -2.36
C LEU A 105 -10.17 -6.85 -2.13
N ARG A 106 -9.96 -7.25 -0.89
CA ARG A 106 -9.25 -8.49 -0.58
C ARG A 106 -9.89 -9.69 -1.26
N ARG A 107 -11.19 -9.92 -1.02
CA ARG A 107 -11.94 -11.04 -1.63
C ARG A 107 -11.93 -10.96 -3.15
N PHE A 108 -12.06 -9.76 -3.70
CA PHE A 108 -12.01 -9.53 -5.13
C PHE A 108 -10.65 -9.94 -5.71
N LEU A 109 -9.52 -9.51 -5.14
CA LEU A 109 -8.18 -9.88 -5.62
C LEU A 109 -7.92 -11.39 -5.49
N GLU A 110 -8.32 -12.00 -4.36
CA GLU A 110 -8.24 -13.45 -4.18
C GLU A 110 -9.04 -14.20 -5.27
N SER A 111 -10.24 -13.72 -5.63
CA SER A 111 -11.06 -14.30 -6.71
C SER A 111 -10.45 -14.13 -8.11
N LYS A 112 -9.52 -13.20 -8.29
CA LYS A 112 -8.78 -12.96 -9.54
C LYS A 112 -7.42 -13.68 -9.56
N GLY A 113 -7.17 -14.55 -8.60
CA GLY A 113 -5.96 -15.37 -8.56
C GLY A 113 -4.74 -14.67 -7.95
N PHE A 114 -4.93 -13.56 -7.25
CA PHE A 114 -3.86 -12.95 -6.46
C PHE A 114 -3.72 -13.62 -5.11
N THR A 115 -2.48 -13.88 -4.69
CA THR A 115 -2.18 -14.45 -3.38
C THR A 115 -2.04 -13.35 -2.33
N TYR A 116 -2.87 -13.38 -1.28
CA TYR A 116 -2.67 -12.49 -0.13
C TYR A 116 -1.41 -12.90 0.62
N CYS A 117 -0.46 -11.96 0.75
CA CYS A 117 0.82 -12.24 1.37
C CYS A 117 1.67 -13.31 0.66
N GLY A 118 1.55 -13.42 -0.65
CA GLY A 118 2.34 -14.34 -1.46
C GLY A 118 3.82 -13.94 -1.56
N SER A 119 4.52 -14.56 -2.47
CA SER A 119 5.92 -14.21 -2.77
C SER A 119 5.99 -13.10 -3.83
N PHE A 120 7.15 -12.44 -3.95
CA PHE A 120 7.37 -11.47 -5.03
C PHE A 120 7.61 -12.12 -6.41
N SER A 121 7.46 -13.44 -6.51
CA SER A 121 7.57 -14.21 -7.76
C SER A 121 6.22 -14.63 -8.35
N GLU A 122 5.12 -14.20 -7.76
CA GLU A 122 3.76 -14.48 -8.19
C GLU A 122 2.86 -13.25 -8.06
N ASN A 123 1.67 -13.26 -8.67
CA ASN A 123 0.68 -12.20 -8.47
C ASN A 123 0.24 -12.17 -7.01
N SER A 124 0.62 -11.11 -6.32
CA SER A 124 0.42 -11.01 -4.86
C SER A 124 -0.03 -9.63 -4.44
N PHE A 125 -0.68 -9.56 -3.28
CA PHE A 125 -1.05 -8.29 -2.68
C PHE A 125 -0.80 -8.28 -1.17
N TYR A 126 -0.57 -7.06 -0.65
CA TYR A 126 -0.12 -6.81 0.71
C TYR A 126 -0.81 -5.61 1.30
N GLU A 127 -1.06 -5.65 2.59
CA GLU A 127 -1.43 -4.46 3.34
C GLU A 127 -0.17 -3.67 3.69
N VAL A 128 -0.27 -2.35 3.64
CA VAL A 128 0.80 -1.43 4.03
C VAL A 128 0.24 -0.24 4.80
N TYR A 129 1.10 0.50 5.47
CA TYR A 129 0.81 1.80 6.02
C TYR A 129 1.71 2.83 5.33
N ALA A 130 1.20 3.50 4.29
CA ALA A 130 1.97 4.34 3.38
C ALA A 130 2.78 5.43 4.09
N PHE A 131 2.14 6.20 4.99
CA PHE A 131 2.87 7.22 5.73
C PHE A 131 3.83 6.65 6.77
N GLY A 132 3.51 5.52 7.40
CA GLY A 132 4.43 4.78 8.27
C GLY A 132 5.68 4.33 7.52
N ASN A 133 5.52 3.88 6.28
CA ASN A 133 6.63 3.55 5.39
C ASN A 133 7.53 4.76 5.13
N ALA A 134 6.94 5.93 4.84
CA ALA A 134 7.69 7.17 4.65
C ALA A 134 8.45 7.60 5.91
N MET A 135 7.84 7.46 7.09
CA MET A 135 8.50 7.76 8.37
C MET A 135 9.74 6.90 8.57
N LEU A 136 9.65 5.61 8.28
CA LEU A 136 10.76 4.66 8.44
C LEU A 136 11.87 4.88 7.43
N VAL A 137 11.52 5.06 6.16
CA VAL A 137 12.50 5.17 5.07
C VAL A 137 13.20 6.53 5.06
N PHE A 138 12.45 7.61 5.30
CA PHE A 138 12.98 8.98 5.19
C PHE A 138 13.26 9.65 6.53
N GLY A 139 13.00 9.00 7.66
CA GLY A 139 13.21 9.55 8.99
C GLY A 139 12.30 10.74 9.33
N VAL A 140 11.20 10.94 8.61
CA VAL A 140 10.27 12.04 8.83
C VAL A 140 9.30 11.73 9.97
N LYS A 141 8.98 12.73 10.80
CA LYS A 141 8.12 12.53 11.97
C LYS A 141 6.68 13.00 11.75
N LYS A 142 6.44 13.87 10.76
CA LYS A 142 5.12 14.43 10.47
C LYS A 142 4.83 14.41 8.97
N LYS A 143 3.57 14.13 8.61
CA LYS A 143 3.13 14.14 7.20
C LYS A 143 3.33 15.51 6.55
N THR A 144 3.14 16.60 7.28
CA THR A 144 3.37 17.96 6.80
C THR A 144 4.82 18.20 6.39
N ASP A 145 5.78 17.67 7.15
CA ASP A 145 7.21 17.86 6.87
C ASP A 145 7.63 17.03 5.64
N PHE A 146 7.07 15.81 5.51
CA PHE A 146 7.23 15.02 4.30
C PHE A 146 6.65 15.76 3.08
N LEU A 147 5.41 16.26 3.17
CA LEU A 147 4.73 16.92 2.05
C LEU A 147 5.43 18.20 1.56
N LYS A 148 6.19 18.86 2.41
CA LYS A 148 7.02 20.02 1.99
C LYS A 148 8.19 19.61 1.11
N ASN A 149 8.74 18.39 1.30
CA ASN A 149 9.98 17.95 0.68
C ASN A 149 9.81 16.67 -0.17
N TRP A 150 8.58 16.18 -0.38
CA TRP A 150 8.30 14.88 -0.96
C TRP A 150 8.99 14.62 -2.31
N LYS A 151 9.03 15.63 -3.20
CA LYS A 151 9.67 15.48 -4.51
C LYS A 151 11.15 15.17 -4.38
N LYS A 152 11.85 15.92 -3.51
CA LYS A 152 13.27 15.72 -3.25
C LYS A 152 13.52 14.35 -2.62
N LEU A 153 12.77 13.99 -1.58
CA LEU A 153 12.93 12.74 -0.86
C LEU A 153 12.71 11.53 -1.79
N LEU A 154 11.64 11.55 -2.60
CA LEU A 154 11.37 10.46 -3.54
C LEU A 154 12.38 10.42 -4.69
N PHE A 155 12.83 11.56 -5.17
CA PHE A 155 13.89 11.63 -6.20
C PHE A 155 15.23 11.11 -5.66
N ASP A 156 15.63 11.52 -4.48
CA ASP A 156 16.86 11.05 -3.81
C ASP A 156 16.82 9.54 -3.53
N PHE A 157 15.63 8.97 -3.29
CA PHE A 157 15.41 7.53 -3.19
C PHE A 157 15.56 6.80 -4.54
N GLY A 158 15.43 7.52 -5.66
CA GLY A 158 15.59 7.00 -7.01
C GLY A 158 14.32 6.99 -7.86
N PHE A 159 13.17 7.42 -7.33
CA PHE A 159 11.95 7.50 -8.13
C PHE A 159 12.04 8.57 -9.22
N THR A 160 11.59 8.22 -10.42
CA THR A 160 11.48 9.12 -11.57
C THR A 160 10.03 9.19 -12.09
N GLY A 161 9.74 10.13 -12.99
CA GLY A 161 8.37 10.33 -13.49
C GLY A 161 7.43 11.03 -12.51
N LEU A 162 7.94 11.64 -11.43
CA LEU A 162 7.18 12.22 -10.33
C LEU A 162 6.25 13.39 -10.71
N SER A 163 6.41 13.98 -11.91
CA SER A 163 5.52 15.03 -12.44
C SER A 163 4.07 14.57 -12.64
N LYS A 164 3.84 13.26 -12.68
CA LYS A 164 2.51 12.65 -12.80
C LYS A 164 1.69 12.74 -11.50
N LEU A 165 2.35 12.87 -10.34
CA LEU A 165 1.70 12.96 -9.03
C LEU A 165 1.07 14.35 -8.84
N LYS A 166 -0.26 14.43 -8.90
CA LYS A 166 -1.01 15.69 -8.88
C LYS A 166 -1.59 16.06 -7.52
N ASN A 167 -1.71 15.12 -6.60
CA ASN A 167 -2.25 15.31 -5.25
C ASN A 167 -1.61 14.36 -4.23
N SER A 168 -1.93 14.55 -2.95
CA SER A 168 -1.38 13.75 -1.85
C SER A 168 -1.80 12.28 -1.90
N HIS A 169 -2.96 11.94 -2.46
CA HIS A 169 -3.42 10.56 -2.56
C HIS A 169 -2.54 9.73 -3.50
N PHE A 170 -2.12 10.31 -4.65
CA PHE A 170 -1.15 9.64 -5.52
C PHE A 170 0.22 9.50 -4.87
N ILE A 171 0.59 10.43 -3.97
CA ILE A 171 1.82 10.32 -3.19
C ILE A 171 1.69 9.16 -2.18
N ASP A 172 0.59 9.07 -1.45
CA ASP A 172 0.34 7.97 -0.51
C ASP A 172 0.30 6.62 -1.25
N ALA A 173 -0.33 6.55 -2.43
CA ALA A 173 -0.27 5.37 -3.29
C ALA A 173 1.17 5.00 -3.70
N LEU A 174 2.03 5.98 -4.02
CA LEU A 174 3.44 5.71 -4.33
C LEU A 174 4.22 5.22 -3.10
N LEU A 175 3.99 5.83 -1.93
CA LEU A 175 4.61 5.41 -0.67
C LEU A 175 4.26 3.98 -0.28
N SER A 176 3.10 3.48 -0.70
CA SER A 176 2.69 2.10 -0.49
C SER A 176 3.65 1.11 -1.15
N THR A 177 4.35 1.50 -2.22
CA THR A 177 5.29 0.62 -2.94
C THR A 177 6.67 0.53 -2.28
N LEU A 178 7.01 1.42 -1.34
CA LEU A 178 8.35 1.48 -0.71
C LEU A 178 8.83 0.14 -0.12
N PRO A 179 8.00 -0.68 0.56
CA PRO A 179 8.45 -1.94 1.13
C PRO A 179 9.06 -2.89 0.10
N TYR A 180 8.50 -2.93 -1.12
CA TYR A 180 9.07 -3.75 -2.19
C TYR A 180 10.52 -3.36 -2.52
N PHE A 181 10.77 -2.08 -2.76
CA PHE A 181 12.11 -1.62 -3.16
C PHE A 181 13.12 -1.75 -2.04
N VAL A 182 12.72 -1.43 -0.81
CA VAL A 182 13.58 -1.55 0.38
C VAL A 182 14.01 -3.00 0.60
N ILE A 183 13.06 -3.95 0.53
CA ILE A 183 13.36 -5.39 0.67
C ILE A 183 14.19 -5.90 -0.50
N LYS A 184 13.88 -5.48 -1.73
CA LYS A 184 14.66 -5.84 -2.93
C LYS A 184 16.13 -5.46 -2.80
N TRP A 185 16.42 -4.35 -2.13
CA TRP A 185 17.78 -3.88 -1.89
C TRP A 185 18.42 -4.39 -0.60
N ASN A 186 17.76 -5.33 0.09
CA ASN A 186 18.20 -5.92 1.35
C ASN A 186 18.44 -4.90 2.48
N PHE A 187 17.64 -3.87 2.55
CA PHE A 187 17.62 -2.97 3.70
C PHE A 187 16.69 -3.50 4.79
N ASP A 188 17.19 -3.62 6.01
CA ASP A 188 16.46 -4.09 7.20
C ASP A 188 15.56 -3.00 7.80
N VAL A 189 14.66 -2.43 6.97
CA VAL A 189 13.69 -1.41 7.42
C VAL A 189 12.34 -2.03 7.75
N PHE A 190 11.96 -3.06 6.99
CA PHE A 190 10.66 -3.72 7.12
C PHE A 190 10.79 -5.22 7.32
N SER A 191 9.88 -5.76 8.09
CA SER A 191 9.57 -7.20 8.14
C SER A 191 8.11 -7.42 7.75
N LEU A 192 7.81 -8.61 7.24
CA LEU A 192 6.46 -8.98 6.88
C LEU A 192 5.78 -9.70 8.04
N TYR A 193 4.81 -9.04 8.68
CA TYR A 193 4.00 -9.63 9.72
C TYR A 193 2.97 -10.58 9.11
N LYS A 194 3.09 -11.89 9.39
CA LYS A 194 2.24 -12.97 8.85
C LYS A 194 1.60 -13.79 9.97
N GLU A 195 0.84 -13.18 10.85
CA GLU A 195 0.17 -13.90 11.91
C GLU A 195 -1.32 -13.62 11.93
N LYS A 196 -2.11 -14.57 12.39
CA LYS A 196 -3.57 -14.44 12.58
C LYS A 196 -4.33 -13.92 11.34
N GLY A 197 -3.87 -14.30 10.13
CA GLY A 197 -4.47 -13.87 8.87
C GLY A 197 -4.20 -12.42 8.48
N TYR A 198 -3.33 -11.71 9.19
CA TYR A 198 -2.82 -10.40 8.78
C TYR A 198 -1.59 -10.55 7.88
N CYS A 199 -1.43 -9.60 6.99
CA CYS A 199 -0.26 -9.47 6.15
C CYS A 199 0.06 -8.00 5.96
N LEU A 200 0.94 -7.48 6.79
CA LEU A 200 1.31 -6.08 6.82
C LEU A 200 2.83 -5.94 6.90
N PHE A 201 3.40 -5.07 6.09
CA PHE A 201 4.79 -4.67 6.28
C PHE A 201 4.90 -3.78 7.51
N VAL A 202 5.63 -4.26 8.51
CA VAL A 202 5.85 -3.60 9.80
C VAL A 202 7.31 -3.20 9.95
N PRO A 203 7.63 -2.26 10.85
CA PRO A 203 9.03 -1.92 11.15
C PRO A 203 9.84 -3.15 11.54
N PHE A 204 11.08 -3.25 11.03
CA PHE A 204 12.02 -4.30 11.44
C PHE A 204 12.28 -4.22 12.95
N GLN A 205 12.31 -5.37 13.63
CA GLN A 205 12.47 -5.45 15.09
C GLN A 205 13.90 -5.26 15.53
#